data_cd63f7fd1f20ab2938fe27dbc9520233
#
_entry.id   cd63f7fd1f20ab2938fe27dbc9520233
#
_cell.length_a   1.000
_cell.length_b   1.000
_cell.length_c   1.000
_cell.angle_alpha   90.00
_cell.angle_beta   90.00
_cell.angle_gamma   90.00
#
_symmetry.space_group_name_H-M   'P 1'
#
loop_
_entity.id
_entity.type
_entity.pdbx_description
1 polymer ?
#
loop_
_entity_poly.entity_id
_entity_poly.type
_entity_poly.pdbx_seq_one_letter_code
_entity_poly.pdbx_strand_id
1 'polypeptide(L)'
;MKKTTLLLAIAFMAVLVSCAPTTYLLPLQTRHPSKSGNDLGMKTMAVVYLYEGKDSLMNKTIAESFAEALEADYFGGDDQVAMYSMQKVATGNYSAKDTLVNLVLDSGQDVVFLFDTPVYGDMTVNGRSNADVKLPLNVRMYMYDSMDKADTVKTYRGRTVLRQRMNVPEDYTDVQAEAFVWANARPTYVGSNAAANFLPVWKDEAYLYYTVPGSGKWDKAADHFCNFNFRDAMKIWMEICEKSKGERRAMAEYNIAVACHILGKDDLAAKWLDRSELVLKTKQSGELRTKIQASGK
;
A
#
# COMPACT_ATOMS: atom_id res chain seq x y z
N MET A 1 68.51 7.59 4.91
CA MET A 1 67.65 7.14 6.02
C MET A 1 66.34 7.93 6.16
N LYS A 2 66.28 9.26 6.07
CA LYS A 2 65.02 10.03 6.24
C LYS A 2 63.93 9.79 5.20
N LYS A 3 64.31 9.51 3.92
CA LYS A 3 63.33 9.28 2.83
C LYS A 3 62.65 7.88 2.91
N THR A 4 63.39 6.87 3.38
CA THR A 4 62.84 5.50 3.53
C THR A 4 61.90 5.41 4.73
N THR A 5 62.15 6.12 5.83
CA THR A 5 61.25 6.18 6.99
C THR A 5 59.97 6.95 6.66
N LEU A 6 60.02 8.01 5.84
CA LEU A 6 58.84 8.72 5.40
C LEU A 6 57.94 7.88 4.48
N LEU A 7 58.51 7.11 3.53
CA LEU A 7 57.78 6.17 2.66
C LEU A 7 57.14 5.05 3.44
N LEU A 8 57.81 4.50 4.45
CA LEU A 8 57.24 3.48 5.34
C LEU A 8 56.08 4.03 6.21
N ALA A 9 56.16 5.27 6.68
CA ALA A 9 55.08 5.91 7.45
C ALA A 9 53.87 6.21 6.57
N ILE A 10 54.07 6.64 5.32
CA ILE A 10 52.98 6.86 4.36
C ILE A 10 52.32 5.54 3.96
N ALA A 11 53.07 4.47 3.72
CA ALA A 11 52.53 3.14 3.44
C ALA A 11 51.78 2.56 4.65
N PHE A 12 52.22 2.80 5.87
CA PHE A 12 51.54 2.37 7.08
C PHE A 12 50.24 3.16 7.31
N MET A 13 50.21 4.48 7.02
CA MET A 13 48.99 5.28 7.04
C MET A 13 47.98 4.86 5.96
N ALA A 14 48.44 4.51 4.77
CA ALA A 14 47.58 4.03 3.70
C ALA A 14 46.90 2.69 4.03
N VAL A 15 47.57 1.80 4.76
CA VAL A 15 47.01 0.53 5.22
C VAL A 15 45.95 0.74 6.33
N LEU A 16 46.07 1.77 7.15
CA LEU A 16 45.10 2.11 8.20
C LEU A 16 43.81 2.70 7.64
N VAL A 17 43.83 3.35 6.49
CA VAL A 17 42.66 3.94 5.84
C VAL A 17 41.82 2.88 5.09
N SER A 18 42.43 1.76 4.72
CA SER A 18 41.79 0.70 3.90
C SER A 18 40.70 -0.11 4.61
N CYS A 19 40.57 0.01 5.94
CA CYS A 19 39.58 -0.72 6.73
C CYS A 19 38.59 0.18 7.47
N ALA A 20 38.42 1.41 7.02
CA ALA A 20 37.44 2.31 7.62
C ALA A 20 36.00 1.82 7.32
N PRO A 21 35.11 1.83 8.33
CA PRO A 21 33.72 1.47 8.10
C PRO A 21 33.06 2.46 7.15
N THR A 22 32.30 1.91 6.22
CA THR A 22 31.52 2.69 5.26
C THR A 22 30.05 2.37 5.41
N THR A 23 29.21 3.33 5.01
CA THR A 23 27.76 3.14 4.96
C THR A 23 27.32 2.98 3.51
N TYR A 24 26.43 2.03 3.28
CA TYR A 24 25.76 1.81 2.00
C TYR A 24 24.25 1.99 2.15
N LEU A 25 23.60 2.28 1.04
CA LEU A 25 22.16 2.48 0.98
C LEU A 25 21.51 1.23 0.37
N LEU A 26 20.49 0.70 1.05
CA LEU A 26 19.59 -0.29 0.50
C LEU A 26 18.28 0.40 0.12
N PRO A 27 18.01 0.63 -1.18
CA PRO A 27 16.70 1.09 -1.62
C PRO A 27 15.73 -0.08 -1.61
N LEU A 28 14.51 0.12 -1.11
CA LEU A 28 13.44 -0.85 -1.22
C LEU A 28 12.07 -0.16 -1.22
N GLN A 29 11.10 -0.84 -1.78
CA GLN A 29 9.71 -0.42 -1.71
C GLN A 29 9.04 -1.09 -0.52
N THR A 30 8.44 -0.28 0.33
CA THR A 30 7.70 -0.76 1.50
C THR A 30 6.21 -0.59 1.27
N ARG A 31 5.46 -1.61 1.66
CA ARG A 31 4.01 -1.61 1.58
C ARG A 31 3.43 -0.99 2.84
N HIS A 32 2.70 0.10 2.69
CA HIS A 32 1.99 0.78 3.76
C HIS A 32 0.48 0.50 3.69
N PRO A 33 -0.24 0.64 4.83
CA PRO A 33 -1.69 0.50 4.84
C PRO A 33 -2.37 1.40 3.81
N SER A 34 -3.51 0.96 3.31
CA SER A 34 -4.34 1.73 2.40
C SER A 34 -4.85 3.03 3.04
N LYS A 35 -5.28 3.99 2.22
CA LYS A 35 -5.87 5.26 2.70
C LYS A 35 -7.12 5.04 3.54
N SER A 36 -7.86 3.97 3.30
CA SER A 36 -9.04 3.59 4.09
C SER A 36 -8.69 3.06 5.49
N GLY A 37 -7.41 2.76 5.75
CA GLY A 37 -6.95 2.12 6.98
C GLY A 37 -7.31 0.64 7.09
N ASN A 38 -7.93 0.05 6.05
CA ASN A 38 -8.24 -1.38 6.03
C ASN A 38 -7.04 -2.16 5.47
N ASP A 39 -6.70 -3.24 6.13
CA ASP A 39 -5.75 -4.23 5.61
C ASP A 39 -6.52 -5.37 4.97
N LEU A 40 -6.44 -5.44 3.64
CA LEU A 40 -7.07 -6.50 2.82
C LEU A 40 -6.08 -7.62 2.45
N GLY A 41 -4.83 -7.51 2.88
CA GLY A 41 -3.82 -8.52 2.60
C GLY A 41 -4.20 -9.88 3.19
N MET A 42 -3.98 -10.95 2.41
CA MET A 42 -4.28 -12.34 2.81
C MET A 42 -5.76 -12.64 3.07
N LYS A 43 -6.68 -11.76 2.63
CA LYS A 43 -8.13 -11.95 2.77
C LYS A 43 -8.76 -12.24 1.43
N THR A 44 -9.76 -13.08 1.44
CA THR A 44 -10.63 -13.32 0.29
C THR A 44 -11.72 -12.26 0.21
N MET A 45 -12.14 -11.89 -1.01
CA MET A 45 -13.01 -10.72 -1.20
C MET A 45 -14.17 -11.02 -2.13
N ALA A 46 -15.33 -10.43 -1.81
CA ALA A 46 -16.46 -10.38 -2.72
C ALA A 46 -16.91 -8.94 -2.95
N VAL A 47 -17.30 -8.65 -4.17
CA VAL A 47 -17.96 -7.42 -4.56
C VAL A 47 -19.39 -7.73 -4.99
N VAL A 48 -20.33 -7.12 -4.29
CA VAL A 48 -21.77 -7.27 -4.57
C VAL A 48 -22.30 -5.93 -5.06
N TYR A 49 -23.10 -5.95 -6.12
CA TYR A 49 -23.77 -4.74 -6.57
C TYR A 49 -25.29 -4.90 -6.56
N LEU A 50 -25.95 -3.86 -6.09
CA LEU A 50 -27.42 -3.81 -6.16
C LEU A 50 -27.85 -3.40 -7.56
N TYR A 51 -28.89 -4.05 -8.06
CA TYR A 51 -29.52 -3.68 -9.32
C TYR A 51 -31.00 -3.35 -9.15
N GLU A 52 -31.45 -2.32 -9.88
CA GLU A 52 -32.83 -1.86 -9.91
C GLU A 52 -33.14 -1.38 -11.33
N GLY A 53 -33.95 -2.12 -12.06
CA GLY A 53 -34.36 -1.76 -13.40
C GLY A 53 -33.20 -1.59 -14.40
N LYS A 54 -33.27 -0.51 -15.21
CA LYS A 54 -32.31 -0.25 -16.30
C LYS A 54 -30.95 0.31 -15.81
N ASP A 55 -30.87 0.79 -14.58
CA ASP A 55 -29.65 1.43 -14.03
C ASP A 55 -28.63 0.39 -13.54
N SER A 56 -28.96 -0.88 -13.66
CA SER A 56 -28.10 -2.00 -13.26
C SER A 56 -26.74 -2.00 -13.96
N LEU A 57 -26.65 -1.57 -15.21
CA LEU A 57 -25.41 -1.61 -15.99
C LEU A 57 -24.34 -0.70 -15.42
N MET A 58 -24.68 0.54 -15.02
CA MET A 58 -23.72 1.45 -14.44
C MET A 58 -23.17 0.91 -13.12
N ASN A 59 -24.04 0.42 -12.22
CA ASN A 59 -23.58 -0.11 -10.93
C ASN A 59 -22.72 -1.35 -11.09
N LYS A 60 -23.11 -2.22 -12.04
CA LYS A 60 -22.31 -3.38 -12.45
C LYS A 60 -20.91 -2.95 -12.90
N THR A 61 -20.80 -2.02 -13.84
CA THR A 61 -19.50 -1.57 -14.38
C THR A 61 -18.63 -0.88 -13.31
N ILE A 62 -19.22 -0.13 -12.37
CA ILE A 62 -18.50 0.43 -11.23
C ILE A 62 -17.96 -0.69 -10.33
N ALA A 63 -18.77 -1.67 -10.02
CA ALA A 63 -18.39 -2.81 -9.18
C ALA A 63 -17.31 -3.67 -9.84
N GLU A 64 -17.45 -3.96 -11.15
CA GLU A 64 -16.44 -4.70 -11.93
C GLU A 64 -15.10 -3.99 -11.95
N SER A 65 -15.06 -2.70 -12.30
CA SER A 65 -13.81 -1.94 -12.32
C SER A 65 -13.19 -1.74 -10.93
N PHE A 66 -13.99 -1.79 -9.87
CA PHE A 66 -13.49 -1.82 -8.49
C PHE A 66 -12.85 -3.17 -8.18
N ALA A 67 -13.51 -4.28 -8.53
CA ALA A 67 -12.99 -5.63 -8.33
C ALA A 67 -11.67 -5.85 -9.09
N GLU A 68 -11.65 -5.52 -10.39
CA GLU A 68 -10.46 -5.61 -11.24
C GLU A 68 -9.25 -4.84 -10.66
N ALA A 69 -9.50 -3.66 -10.09
CA ALA A 69 -8.43 -2.89 -9.47
C ALA A 69 -7.89 -3.53 -8.18
N LEU A 70 -8.76 -4.18 -7.39
CA LEU A 70 -8.32 -4.97 -6.22
C LEU A 70 -7.55 -6.22 -6.66
N GLU A 71 -8.01 -6.92 -7.69
CA GLU A 71 -7.36 -8.12 -8.24
C GLU A 71 -5.95 -7.82 -8.74
N ALA A 72 -5.79 -6.74 -9.49
CA ALA A 72 -4.50 -6.34 -10.04
C ALA A 72 -3.44 -6.12 -8.94
N ASP A 73 -3.82 -5.57 -7.79
CA ASP A 73 -2.88 -5.23 -6.72
C ASP A 73 -2.70 -6.36 -5.70
N TYR A 74 -3.79 -7.03 -5.29
CA TYR A 74 -3.74 -8.04 -4.24
C TYR A 74 -3.47 -9.45 -4.75
N PHE A 75 -3.86 -9.76 -6.00
CA PHE A 75 -3.81 -11.11 -6.57
C PHE A 75 -3.03 -11.21 -7.87
N GLY A 76 -2.38 -10.12 -8.30
CA GLY A 76 -1.59 -10.13 -9.53
C GLY A 76 -2.41 -10.22 -10.81
N GLY A 77 -3.72 -9.93 -10.75
CA GLY A 77 -4.64 -9.97 -11.88
C GLY A 77 -5.28 -11.34 -12.12
N ASP A 78 -5.09 -12.30 -11.21
CA ASP A 78 -5.82 -13.57 -11.23
C ASP A 78 -7.25 -13.33 -10.72
N ASP A 79 -8.26 -13.76 -11.47
CA ASP A 79 -9.70 -13.61 -11.21
C ASP A 79 -10.12 -14.25 -9.87
N GLN A 80 -9.82 -13.59 -8.76
CA GLN A 80 -10.01 -14.09 -7.39
C GLN A 80 -10.99 -13.25 -6.56
N VAL A 81 -11.43 -12.09 -7.04
CA VAL A 81 -12.47 -11.31 -6.38
C VAL A 81 -13.84 -11.77 -6.86
N ALA A 82 -14.59 -12.43 -6.00
CA ALA A 82 -15.91 -12.96 -6.36
C ALA A 82 -16.91 -11.82 -6.64
N MET A 83 -17.65 -11.92 -7.75
CA MET A 83 -18.64 -10.91 -8.14
C MET A 83 -20.06 -11.46 -8.04
N TYR A 84 -20.95 -10.71 -7.37
CA TYR A 84 -22.37 -11.07 -7.24
C TYR A 84 -23.28 -9.89 -7.53
N SER A 85 -24.50 -10.19 -7.95
CA SER A 85 -25.57 -9.20 -8.10
C SER A 85 -26.72 -9.50 -7.15
N MET A 86 -27.34 -8.47 -6.59
CA MET A 86 -28.49 -8.60 -5.71
C MET A 86 -29.57 -7.61 -6.12
N GLN A 87 -30.81 -8.07 -6.24
CA GLN A 87 -31.93 -7.19 -6.55
C GLN A 87 -32.20 -6.26 -5.37
N LYS A 88 -32.26 -4.96 -5.64
CA LYS A 88 -32.65 -3.98 -4.64
C LYS A 88 -34.15 -4.05 -4.39
N VAL A 89 -34.53 -4.19 -3.13
CA VAL A 89 -35.92 -4.15 -2.68
C VAL A 89 -36.16 -2.93 -1.79
N ALA A 90 -37.32 -2.31 -1.88
CA ALA A 90 -37.63 -1.06 -1.18
C ALA A 90 -37.51 -1.16 0.35
N THR A 91 -37.75 -2.35 0.92
CA THR A 91 -37.64 -2.60 2.36
C THR A 91 -36.25 -3.07 2.80
N GLY A 92 -35.29 -3.19 1.89
CA GLY A 92 -33.96 -3.70 2.18
C GLY A 92 -33.14 -2.70 2.99
N ASN A 93 -32.54 -3.16 4.08
CA ASN A 93 -31.57 -2.39 4.87
C ASN A 93 -30.15 -2.85 4.56
N TYR A 94 -29.58 -2.31 3.51
CA TYR A 94 -28.28 -2.73 2.97
C TYR A 94 -27.09 -2.22 3.80
N SER A 95 -27.32 -1.28 4.73
CA SER A 95 -26.31 -0.82 5.70
C SER A 95 -26.34 -1.63 7.00
N ALA A 96 -27.31 -2.53 7.18
CA ALA A 96 -27.41 -3.34 8.38
C ALA A 96 -26.28 -4.38 8.41
N LYS A 97 -25.71 -4.58 9.60
CA LYS A 97 -24.67 -5.58 9.82
C LYS A 97 -25.14 -6.99 9.42
N ASP A 98 -26.35 -7.38 9.80
CA ASP A 98 -26.88 -8.70 9.48
C ASP A 98 -26.93 -8.97 7.96
N THR A 99 -27.24 -7.94 7.14
CA THR A 99 -27.20 -8.07 5.68
C THR A 99 -25.81 -8.37 5.18
N LEU A 100 -24.79 -7.65 5.68
CA LEU A 100 -23.40 -7.84 5.24
C LEU A 100 -22.81 -9.15 5.78
N VAL A 101 -23.16 -9.56 7.01
CA VAL A 101 -22.77 -10.85 7.59
C VAL A 101 -23.35 -12.00 6.75
N ASN A 102 -24.63 -11.93 6.36
CA ASN A 102 -25.22 -12.94 5.49
C ASN A 102 -24.50 -13.03 4.14
N LEU A 103 -24.11 -11.89 3.54
CA LEU A 103 -23.34 -11.89 2.30
C LEU A 103 -21.94 -12.53 2.47
N VAL A 104 -21.29 -12.33 3.60
CA VAL A 104 -20.03 -13.02 3.94
C VAL A 104 -20.26 -14.53 4.02
N LEU A 105 -21.30 -14.98 4.72
CA LEU A 105 -21.62 -16.39 4.88
C LEU A 105 -22.00 -17.04 3.53
N ASP A 106 -22.82 -16.36 2.74
CA ASP A 106 -23.30 -16.87 1.45
C ASP A 106 -22.19 -16.93 0.40
N SER A 107 -21.28 -15.95 0.42
CA SER A 107 -20.14 -15.89 -0.52
C SER A 107 -18.95 -16.76 -0.09
N GLY A 108 -18.85 -17.06 1.21
CA GLY A 108 -17.68 -17.73 1.79
C GLY A 108 -16.41 -16.88 1.77
N GLN A 109 -16.54 -15.55 1.65
CA GLN A 109 -15.40 -14.61 1.57
C GLN A 109 -15.20 -13.90 2.91
N ASP A 110 -13.97 -13.47 3.17
CA ASP A 110 -13.63 -12.76 4.42
C ASP A 110 -14.16 -11.33 4.44
N VAL A 111 -14.15 -10.67 3.28
CA VAL A 111 -14.55 -9.27 3.11
C VAL A 111 -15.58 -9.13 2.01
N VAL A 112 -16.65 -8.39 2.30
CA VAL A 112 -17.68 -8.07 1.31
C VAL A 112 -17.78 -6.56 1.13
N PHE A 113 -17.77 -6.13 -0.14
CA PHE A 113 -18.07 -4.78 -0.58
C PHE A 113 -19.43 -4.78 -1.27
N LEU A 114 -20.41 -4.04 -0.73
CA LEU A 114 -21.75 -3.94 -1.29
C LEU A 114 -21.97 -2.55 -1.87
N PHE A 115 -22.07 -2.44 -3.18
CA PHE A 115 -22.37 -1.20 -3.90
C PHE A 115 -23.89 -0.97 -3.94
N ASP A 116 -24.34 0.13 -3.34
CA ASP A 116 -25.72 0.61 -3.48
C ASP A 116 -25.96 1.20 -4.87
N THR A 117 -27.19 1.27 -5.32
CA THR A 117 -27.52 1.91 -6.60
C THR A 117 -27.05 3.37 -6.61
N PRO A 118 -26.36 3.80 -7.68
CA PRO A 118 -25.88 5.17 -7.77
C PRO A 118 -27.04 6.16 -7.82
N VAL A 119 -26.82 7.34 -7.22
CA VAL A 119 -27.81 8.42 -7.22
C VAL A 119 -27.31 9.55 -8.11
N TYR A 120 -28.10 9.89 -9.10
CA TYR A 120 -27.82 10.99 -10.03
C TYR A 120 -28.31 12.30 -9.45
N GLY A 121 -27.53 13.36 -9.65
CA GLY A 121 -27.94 14.75 -9.42
C GLY A 121 -28.51 15.38 -10.68
N ASP A 122 -28.84 16.67 -10.57
CA ASP A 122 -29.40 17.44 -11.69
C ASP A 122 -28.35 17.58 -12.81
N MET A 123 -28.72 17.16 -14.00
CA MET A 123 -27.90 17.32 -15.20
C MET A 123 -27.85 18.81 -15.60
N THR A 124 -26.67 19.29 -15.92
CA THR A 124 -26.49 20.63 -16.47
C THR A 124 -25.92 20.55 -17.88
N VAL A 125 -26.46 21.38 -18.77
CA VAL A 125 -26.07 21.47 -20.17
C VAL A 125 -25.72 22.92 -20.49
N ASN A 126 -24.47 23.16 -20.88
CA ASN A 126 -23.99 24.49 -21.24
C ASN A 126 -23.65 24.53 -22.74
N GLY A 127 -24.45 25.30 -23.49
CA GLY A 127 -24.35 25.41 -24.96
C GLY A 127 -25.28 24.42 -25.68
N ARG A 128 -25.31 24.49 -27.03
CA ARG A 128 -26.09 23.60 -27.90
C ARG A 128 -25.15 22.81 -28.84
N SER A 129 -24.36 23.51 -29.62
CA SER A 129 -23.33 22.89 -30.46
C SER A 129 -22.09 22.64 -29.60
N ASN A 130 -21.61 21.40 -29.49
CA ASN A 130 -20.49 21.00 -28.67
C ASN A 130 -20.72 21.38 -27.17
N ALA A 131 -21.94 21.15 -26.69
CA ALA A 131 -22.34 21.44 -25.32
C ALA A 131 -21.55 20.67 -24.27
N ASP A 132 -21.20 21.35 -23.16
CA ASP A 132 -20.60 20.70 -21.96
C ASP A 132 -21.74 20.16 -21.08
N VAL A 133 -21.96 18.86 -21.15
CA VAL A 133 -22.94 18.14 -20.33
C VAL A 133 -22.26 17.62 -19.07
N LYS A 134 -22.87 17.92 -17.90
CA LYS A 134 -22.40 17.45 -16.60
C LYS A 134 -23.51 16.72 -15.89
N LEU A 135 -23.20 15.49 -15.44
CA LEU A 135 -24.10 14.65 -14.65
C LEU A 135 -23.45 14.32 -13.31
N PRO A 136 -23.89 14.95 -12.21
CA PRO A 136 -23.41 14.58 -10.89
C PRO A 136 -23.81 13.15 -10.54
N LEU A 137 -22.88 12.40 -9.94
CA LEU A 137 -23.05 11.02 -9.51
C LEU A 137 -22.61 10.86 -8.06
N ASN A 138 -23.48 10.29 -7.24
CA ASN A 138 -23.15 9.88 -5.87
C ASN A 138 -23.16 8.35 -5.81
N VAL A 139 -22.07 7.80 -5.35
CA VAL A 139 -21.90 6.34 -5.15
C VAL A 139 -21.80 6.09 -3.65
N ARG A 140 -22.47 5.05 -3.18
CA ARG A 140 -22.38 4.56 -1.81
C ARG A 140 -21.99 3.10 -1.82
N MET A 141 -21.09 2.77 -0.91
CA MET A 141 -20.62 1.41 -0.73
C MET A 141 -20.58 1.08 0.76
N TYR A 142 -20.98 -0.12 1.10
CA TYR A 142 -20.86 -0.69 2.44
C TYR A 142 -19.79 -1.77 2.41
N MET A 143 -18.99 -1.83 3.46
CA MET A 143 -17.95 -2.85 3.61
C MET A 143 -18.10 -3.52 4.95
N TYR A 144 -17.98 -4.83 4.96
CA TYR A 144 -17.86 -5.62 6.17
C TYR A 144 -16.68 -6.58 6.02
N ASP A 145 -15.87 -6.62 7.06
CA ASP A 145 -14.69 -7.49 7.17
C ASP A 145 -14.88 -8.38 8.38
N SER A 146 -15.09 -9.66 8.15
CA SER A 146 -15.35 -10.65 9.21
C SER A 146 -14.13 -10.90 10.10
N MET A 147 -12.94 -10.51 9.64
CA MET A 147 -11.68 -10.63 10.38
C MET A 147 -11.30 -9.35 11.14
N ASP A 148 -12.06 -8.25 10.97
CA ASP A 148 -11.82 -6.99 11.69
C ASP A 148 -12.35 -7.10 13.14
N LYS A 149 -11.46 -6.87 14.10
CA LYS A 149 -11.82 -6.87 15.54
C LYS A 149 -12.91 -5.88 15.92
N ALA A 150 -13.06 -4.80 15.14
CA ALA A 150 -14.09 -3.80 15.36
C ALA A 150 -15.50 -4.34 15.07
N ASP A 151 -15.62 -5.38 14.24
CA ASP A 151 -16.87 -6.06 13.91
C ASP A 151 -18.01 -5.10 13.52
N THR A 152 -17.69 -4.13 12.67
CA THR A 152 -18.59 -3.04 12.27
C THR A 152 -18.69 -2.90 10.75
N VAL A 153 -19.87 -2.47 10.29
CA VAL A 153 -20.05 -2.08 8.88
C VAL A 153 -19.46 -0.69 8.66
N LYS A 154 -18.58 -0.57 7.68
CA LYS A 154 -18.01 0.70 7.24
C LYS A 154 -18.79 1.21 6.01
N THR A 155 -19.13 2.50 6.02
CA THR A 155 -19.85 3.14 4.90
C THR A 155 -18.92 4.12 4.20
N TYR A 156 -18.79 3.96 2.88
CA TYR A 156 -18.02 4.85 2.02
C TYR A 156 -18.95 5.58 1.07
N ARG A 157 -18.68 6.85 0.83
CA ARG A 157 -19.46 7.70 -0.06
C ARG A 157 -18.52 8.44 -1.00
N GLY A 158 -18.77 8.33 -2.28
CA GLY A 158 -18.05 9.04 -3.32
C GLY A 158 -18.99 9.98 -4.09
N ARG A 159 -18.48 11.15 -4.48
CA ARG A 159 -19.17 12.07 -5.39
C ARG A 159 -18.24 12.35 -6.56
N THR A 160 -18.77 12.25 -7.76
CA THR A 160 -18.07 12.64 -8.98
C THR A 160 -19.03 13.38 -9.91
N VAL A 161 -18.50 14.02 -10.96
CA VAL A 161 -19.28 14.63 -12.01
C VAL A 161 -18.83 14.04 -13.33
N LEU A 162 -19.69 13.26 -13.94
CA LEU A 162 -19.47 12.78 -15.30
C LEU A 162 -19.59 13.98 -16.26
N ARG A 163 -18.61 14.13 -17.16
CA ARG A 163 -18.58 15.25 -18.12
C ARG A 163 -18.39 14.73 -19.53
N GLN A 164 -19.20 15.27 -20.44
CA GLN A 164 -19.06 15.00 -21.86
C GLN A 164 -19.37 16.25 -22.69
N ARG A 165 -18.68 16.36 -23.83
CA ARG A 165 -19.07 17.28 -24.89
C ARG A 165 -19.88 16.54 -25.95
N MET A 166 -21.07 17.06 -26.24
CA MET A 166 -21.97 16.46 -27.22
C MET A 166 -22.78 17.55 -27.93
N ASN A 167 -23.30 17.23 -29.11
CA ASN A 167 -24.31 18.06 -29.76
C ASN A 167 -25.66 17.78 -29.09
N VAL A 168 -26.31 18.85 -28.61
CA VAL A 168 -27.60 18.75 -27.93
C VAL A 168 -28.69 18.97 -28.97
N PRO A 169 -29.57 17.97 -29.20
CA PRO A 169 -30.76 18.18 -30.04
C PRO A 169 -31.66 19.29 -29.51
N GLU A 170 -32.60 19.78 -30.34
CA GLU A 170 -33.54 20.80 -29.89
C GLU A 170 -34.51 20.26 -28.83
N ASP A 171 -34.75 18.95 -28.80
CA ASP A 171 -35.55 18.25 -27.78
C ASP A 171 -34.69 17.78 -26.59
N TYR A 172 -34.97 18.34 -25.43
CA TYR A 172 -34.21 18.11 -24.18
C TYR A 172 -34.35 16.68 -23.65
N THR A 173 -35.37 15.94 -24.02
CA THR A 173 -35.62 14.55 -23.57
C THR A 173 -34.62 13.58 -24.13
N ASP A 174 -34.12 13.79 -25.33
CA ASP A 174 -33.13 12.94 -25.98
C ASP A 174 -31.75 13.11 -25.33
N VAL A 175 -31.41 14.29 -24.82
CA VAL A 175 -30.13 14.56 -24.17
C VAL A 175 -29.96 13.75 -22.87
N GLN A 176 -31.05 13.58 -22.09
CA GLN A 176 -30.99 12.77 -20.89
C GLN A 176 -30.75 11.30 -21.24
N ALA A 177 -31.45 10.78 -22.23
CA ALA A 177 -31.29 9.38 -22.69
C ALA A 177 -29.86 9.14 -23.20
N GLU A 178 -29.33 10.02 -24.03
CA GLU A 178 -27.94 9.91 -24.50
C GLU A 178 -26.90 10.08 -23.40
N ALA A 179 -27.12 10.98 -22.45
CA ALA A 179 -26.24 11.15 -21.29
C ALA A 179 -26.22 9.89 -20.41
N PHE A 180 -27.37 9.23 -20.24
CA PHE A 180 -27.44 7.94 -19.55
C PHE A 180 -26.73 6.81 -20.31
N VAL A 181 -26.92 6.71 -21.63
CA VAL A 181 -26.21 5.72 -22.46
C VAL A 181 -24.70 5.94 -22.37
N TRP A 182 -24.28 7.20 -22.45
CA TRP A 182 -22.87 7.55 -22.32
C TRP A 182 -22.34 7.29 -20.89
N ALA A 183 -23.09 7.65 -19.85
CA ALA A 183 -22.71 7.41 -18.46
C ALA A 183 -22.52 5.92 -18.19
N ASN A 184 -23.36 5.07 -18.78
CA ASN A 184 -23.21 3.61 -18.70
C ASN A 184 -21.99 3.06 -19.44
N ALA A 185 -21.44 3.79 -20.40
CA ALA A 185 -20.29 3.32 -21.20
C ALA A 185 -18.91 3.66 -20.58
N ARG A 186 -18.84 4.51 -19.53
CA ARG A 186 -17.56 5.01 -18.98
C ARG A 186 -17.43 5.05 -17.44
N PRO A 187 -18.14 4.25 -16.64
CA PRO A 187 -18.00 4.32 -15.18
C PRO A 187 -16.78 3.58 -14.63
N THR A 188 -15.95 2.97 -15.50
CA THR A 188 -14.77 2.20 -15.09
C THR A 188 -13.81 3.01 -14.20
N TYR A 189 -13.57 4.29 -14.50
CA TYR A 189 -12.74 5.14 -13.67
C TYR A 189 -13.34 5.42 -12.27
N VAL A 190 -14.67 5.32 -12.12
CA VAL A 190 -15.35 5.54 -10.83
C VAL A 190 -15.04 4.41 -9.87
N GLY A 191 -15.13 3.16 -10.36
CA GLY A 191 -14.81 1.96 -9.58
C GLY A 191 -13.32 1.89 -9.24
N SER A 192 -12.44 2.06 -10.22
CA SER A 192 -10.98 2.03 -9.98
C SER A 192 -10.50 3.16 -9.05
N ASN A 193 -11.08 4.36 -9.14
CA ASN A 193 -10.80 5.44 -8.19
C ASN A 193 -11.31 5.15 -6.78
N ALA A 194 -12.45 4.47 -6.66
CA ALA A 194 -12.94 4.02 -5.36
C ALA A 194 -12.00 2.97 -4.76
N ALA A 195 -11.55 2.00 -5.56
CA ALA A 195 -10.60 0.96 -5.17
C ALA A 195 -9.26 1.55 -4.69
N ALA A 196 -8.79 2.64 -5.29
CA ALA A 196 -7.53 3.29 -4.91
C ALA A 196 -7.45 3.70 -3.42
N ASN A 197 -8.60 3.81 -2.72
CA ASN A 197 -8.61 4.06 -1.28
C ASN A 197 -8.33 2.80 -0.47
N PHE A 198 -8.47 1.63 -1.06
CA PHE A 198 -8.28 0.32 -0.44
C PHE A 198 -6.96 -0.34 -0.85
N LEU A 199 -6.32 0.16 -1.91
CA LEU A 199 -5.04 -0.35 -2.35
C LEU A 199 -3.92 0.08 -1.39
N PRO A 200 -2.93 -0.79 -1.16
CA PRO A 200 -1.78 -0.43 -0.35
C PRO A 200 -0.99 0.70 -1.00
N VAL A 201 -0.38 1.52 -0.18
CA VAL A 201 0.49 2.60 -0.65
C VAL A 201 1.92 2.10 -0.66
N TRP A 202 2.50 1.95 -1.85
CA TRP A 202 3.91 1.63 -1.99
C TRP A 202 4.74 2.90 -1.85
N LYS A 203 5.77 2.87 -1.01
CA LYS A 203 6.72 3.97 -0.82
C LYS A 203 8.13 3.50 -1.08
N ASP A 204 8.87 4.32 -1.82
CA ASP A 204 10.30 4.15 -1.94
C ASP A 204 10.96 4.57 -0.62
N GLU A 205 11.63 3.64 0.01
CA GLU A 205 12.38 3.85 1.22
C GLU A 205 13.83 3.48 1.03
N ALA A 206 14.69 4.07 1.84
CA ALA A 206 16.11 3.77 1.82
C ALA A 206 16.60 3.53 3.24
N TYR A 207 17.41 2.51 3.40
CA TYR A 207 18.00 2.13 4.66
C TYR A 207 19.51 2.14 4.55
N LEU A 208 20.17 2.88 5.43
CA LEU A 208 21.62 2.84 5.55
C LEU A 208 22.04 1.64 6.37
N TYR A 209 23.11 0.98 5.98
CA TYR A 209 23.73 -0.08 6.75
C TYR A 209 25.26 0.06 6.71
N TYR A 210 25.93 -0.45 7.73
CA TYR A 210 27.39 -0.41 7.84
C TYR A 210 28.01 -1.63 7.20
N THR A 211 29.17 -1.43 6.56
CA THR A 211 30.06 -2.51 6.15
C THR A 211 31.51 -2.13 6.41
N VAL A 212 32.38 -3.12 6.42
CA VAL A 212 33.84 -2.96 6.51
C VAL A 212 34.42 -3.62 5.27
N PRO A 213 34.71 -2.85 4.21
CA PRO A 213 35.22 -3.39 2.95
C PRO A 213 36.48 -4.21 3.13
N GLY A 214 36.57 -5.32 2.39
CA GLY A 214 37.70 -6.24 2.49
C GLY A 214 37.67 -7.16 3.74
N SER A 215 36.59 -7.12 4.52
CA SER A 215 36.36 -8.03 5.61
C SER A 215 35.33 -9.08 5.20
N GLY A 216 35.77 -10.28 4.82
CA GLY A 216 34.96 -11.32 4.18
C GLY A 216 33.62 -11.63 4.89
N LYS A 217 33.53 -11.50 6.23
CA LYS A 217 32.24 -11.65 6.93
C LYS A 217 31.30 -10.47 6.70
N TRP A 218 31.83 -9.25 6.71
CA TRP A 218 31.03 -8.04 6.47
C TRP A 218 30.56 -8.01 5.02
N ASP A 219 31.43 -8.34 4.08
CA ASP A 219 31.08 -8.39 2.66
C ASP A 219 30.01 -9.45 2.41
N LYS A 220 30.16 -10.66 2.99
CA LYS A 220 29.14 -11.71 2.90
C LYS A 220 27.81 -11.30 3.51
N ALA A 221 27.80 -10.62 4.66
CA ALA A 221 26.57 -10.13 5.28
C ALA A 221 25.90 -9.05 4.42
N ALA A 222 26.70 -8.14 3.84
CA ALA A 222 26.22 -7.13 2.92
C ALA A 222 25.60 -7.76 1.66
N ASP A 223 26.22 -8.77 1.07
CA ASP A 223 25.69 -9.49 -0.09
C ASP A 223 24.34 -10.14 0.23
N HIS A 224 24.20 -10.81 1.37
CA HIS A 224 22.92 -11.36 1.80
C HIS A 224 21.86 -10.25 1.97
N PHE A 225 22.25 -9.14 2.59
CA PHE A 225 21.34 -8.03 2.86
C PHE A 225 20.85 -7.35 1.58
N CYS A 226 21.74 -7.10 0.62
CA CYS A 226 21.39 -6.53 -0.69
C CYS A 226 20.53 -7.47 -1.55
N ASN A 227 20.65 -8.78 -1.35
CA ASN A 227 19.81 -9.79 -1.99
C ASN A 227 18.54 -10.13 -1.19
N PHE A 228 18.16 -9.28 -0.23
CA PHE A 228 16.97 -9.42 0.63
C PHE A 228 16.95 -10.68 1.50
N ASN A 229 18.07 -11.38 1.64
CA ASN A 229 18.25 -12.52 2.55
C ASN A 229 18.54 -12.04 3.97
N PHE A 230 17.65 -11.23 4.53
CA PHE A 230 17.83 -10.52 5.80
C PHE A 230 18.17 -11.45 6.96
N ARG A 231 17.55 -12.64 7.03
CA ARG A 231 17.80 -13.60 8.11
C ARG A 231 19.24 -14.12 8.10
N ASP A 232 19.81 -14.36 6.93
CA ASP A 232 21.19 -14.86 6.82
C ASP A 232 22.21 -13.73 7.05
N ALA A 233 21.92 -12.51 6.59
CA ALA A 233 22.69 -11.34 6.95
C ALA A 233 22.74 -11.15 8.48
N MET A 234 21.59 -11.22 9.16
CA MET A 234 21.50 -11.09 10.61
C MET A 234 22.30 -12.16 11.36
N LYS A 235 22.30 -13.42 10.92
CA LYS A 235 23.12 -14.48 11.53
C LYS A 235 24.60 -14.10 11.52
N ILE A 236 25.10 -13.61 10.37
CA ILE A 236 26.51 -13.21 10.24
C ILE A 236 26.81 -11.99 11.12
N TRP A 237 25.92 -11.00 11.16
CA TRP A 237 26.10 -9.83 12.05
C TRP A 237 26.06 -10.23 13.54
N MET A 238 25.24 -11.19 13.94
CA MET A 238 25.27 -11.73 15.32
C MET A 238 26.61 -12.37 15.64
N GLU A 239 27.20 -13.16 14.74
CA GLU A 239 28.54 -13.70 14.92
C GLU A 239 29.62 -12.61 15.03
N ILE A 240 29.44 -11.49 14.28
CA ILE A 240 30.33 -10.34 14.38
C ILE A 240 30.17 -9.68 15.75
N CYS A 241 28.95 -9.51 16.26
CA CYS A 241 28.68 -8.97 17.59
C CYS A 241 29.34 -9.80 18.71
N GLU A 242 29.36 -11.13 18.60
CA GLU A 242 29.99 -12.03 19.57
C GLU A 242 31.52 -11.88 19.60
N LYS A 243 32.11 -11.65 18.43
CA LYS A 243 33.59 -11.63 18.26
C LYS A 243 34.19 -10.23 18.27
N SER A 244 33.35 -9.17 18.27
CA SER A 244 33.79 -7.78 18.21
C SER A 244 33.41 -7.01 19.47
N LYS A 245 34.11 -5.89 19.69
CA LYS A 245 33.85 -4.93 20.78
C LYS A 245 33.80 -3.49 20.19
N GLY A 246 33.31 -2.55 20.98
CA GLY A 246 33.29 -1.14 20.61
C GLY A 246 32.46 -0.87 19.33
N GLU A 247 32.95 0.05 18.51
CA GLU A 247 32.21 0.51 17.33
C GLU A 247 31.84 -0.59 16.32
N ARG A 248 32.74 -1.54 16.08
CA ARG A 248 32.46 -2.67 15.18
C ARG A 248 31.25 -3.50 15.62
N ARG A 249 31.14 -3.74 16.91
CA ARG A 249 29.97 -4.41 17.48
C ARG A 249 28.73 -3.56 17.34
N ALA A 250 28.81 -2.26 17.66
CA ALA A 250 27.70 -1.34 17.57
C ALA A 250 27.16 -1.21 16.14
N MET A 251 28.03 -1.17 15.13
CA MET A 251 27.62 -1.17 13.72
C MET A 251 26.87 -2.45 13.32
N ALA A 252 27.33 -3.62 13.78
CA ALA A 252 26.61 -4.85 13.50
C ALA A 252 25.25 -4.90 14.23
N GLU A 253 25.19 -4.40 15.46
CA GLU A 253 23.93 -4.25 16.22
C GLU A 253 22.96 -3.29 15.53
N TYR A 254 23.45 -2.19 14.95
CA TYR A 254 22.65 -1.27 14.13
C TYR A 254 22.10 -1.97 12.87
N ASN A 255 22.93 -2.71 12.15
CA ASN A 255 22.49 -3.44 10.95
C ASN A 255 21.41 -4.48 11.28
N ILE A 256 21.54 -5.16 12.42
CA ILE A 256 20.49 -6.08 12.89
C ILE A 256 19.20 -5.32 13.19
N ALA A 257 19.28 -4.12 13.78
CA ALA A 257 18.13 -3.28 14.03
C ALA A 257 17.43 -2.89 12.71
N VAL A 258 18.19 -2.50 11.68
CA VAL A 258 17.66 -2.21 10.34
C VAL A 258 16.94 -3.43 9.77
N ALA A 259 17.58 -4.60 9.79
CA ALA A 259 16.98 -5.83 9.27
C ALA A 259 15.70 -6.23 10.03
N CYS A 260 15.69 -6.09 11.36
CA CYS A 260 14.52 -6.35 12.18
C CYS A 260 13.35 -5.42 11.82
N HIS A 261 13.63 -4.13 11.61
CA HIS A 261 12.63 -3.15 11.22
C HIS A 261 12.03 -3.48 9.84
N ILE A 262 12.86 -3.75 8.84
CA ILE A 262 12.41 -4.17 7.50
C ILE A 262 11.52 -5.43 7.57
N LEU A 263 11.80 -6.34 8.50
CA LEU A 263 11.01 -7.55 8.74
C LEU A 263 9.76 -7.31 9.62
N GLY A 264 9.41 -6.06 9.94
CA GLY A 264 8.26 -5.70 10.78
C GLY A 264 8.40 -6.12 12.25
N LYS A 265 9.64 -6.31 12.76
CA LYS A 265 9.94 -6.68 14.14
C LYS A 265 10.41 -5.46 14.94
N ASP A 266 9.56 -4.43 15.01
CA ASP A 266 9.92 -3.12 15.53
C ASP A 266 10.36 -3.13 16.99
N ASP A 267 9.74 -3.94 17.86
CA ASP A 267 10.16 -4.11 19.26
C ASP A 267 11.59 -4.66 19.37
N LEU A 268 11.94 -5.60 18.47
CA LEU A 268 13.29 -6.17 18.43
C LEU A 268 14.27 -5.19 17.81
N ALA A 269 13.87 -4.47 16.77
CA ALA A 269 14.67 -3.42 16.15
C ALA A 269 15.05 -2.33 17.17
N ALA A 270 14.09 -1.86 17.97
CA ALA A 270 14.33 -0.89 19.03
C ALA A 270 15.38 -1.40 20.04
N LYS A 271 15.27 -2.64 20.50
CA LYS A 271 16.23 -3.23 21.45
C LYS A 271 17.65 -3.32 20.88
N TRP A 272 17.80 -3.71 19.61
CA TRP A 272 19.11 -3.77 18.96
C TRP A 272 19.68 -2.38 18.74
N LEU A 273 18.84 -1.41 18.38
CA LEU A 273 19.24 -0.02 18.20
C LEU A 273 19.69 0.61 19.52
N ASP A 274 18.99 0.36 20.64
CA ASP A 274 19.39 0.82 21.98
C ASP A 274 20.80 0.32 22.35
N ARG A 275 21.10 -0.95 22.05
CA ARG A 275 22.44 -1.51 22.29
C ARG A 275 23.51 -0.84 21.44
N SER A 276 23.23 -0.61 20.16
CA SER A 276 24.14 0.08 19.27
C SER A 276 24.44 1.50 19.75
N GLU A 277 23.42 2.25 20.17
CA GLU A 277 23.51 3.65 20.59
C GLU A 277 24.27 3.85 21.91
N LEU A 278 24.47 2.81 22.71
CA LEU A 278 25.37 2.88 23.87
C LEU A 278 26.81 3.24 23.49
N VAL A 279 27.23 2.90 22.26
CA VAL A 279 28.58 3.11 21.76
C VAL A 279 28.61 4.01 20.55
N LEU A 280 27.64 3.86 19.63
CA LEU A 280 27.60 4.53 18.32
C LEU A 280 26.27 5.25 18.12
N LYS A 281 26.14 6.45 18.69
CA LYS A 281 24.98 7.31 18.48
C LYS A 281 25.26 8.25 17.30
N THR A 282 24.54 8.02 16.20
CA THR A 282 24.74 8.74 14.93
C THR A 282 23.44 9.37 14.43
N LYS A 283 23.52 10.21 13.39
CA LYS A 283 22.35 10.72 12.69
C LYS A 283 21.50 9.58 12.11
N GLN A 284 22.15 8.58 11.53
CA GLN A 284 21.49 7.38 10.95
C GLN A 284 20.71 6.60 12.02
N SER A 285 21.25 6.45 13.23
CA SER A 285 20.53 5.77 14.31
C SER A 285 19.29 6.55 14.75
N GLY A 286 19.35 7.89 14.75
CA GLY A 286 18.19 8.74 15.02
C GLY A 286 17.11 8.65 13.95
N GLU A 287 17.51 8.60 12.68
CA GLU A 287 16.58 8.41 11.55
C GLU A 287 15.89 7.04 11.60
N LEU A 288 16.64 5.97 11.88
CA LEU A 288 16.06 4.63 12.06
C LEU A 288 15.09 4.59 13.24
N ARG A 289 15.41 5.22 14.36
CA ARG A 289 14.53 5.33 15.53
C ARG A 289 13.21 6.00 15.18
N THR A 290 13.25 7.06 14.40
CA THR A 290 12.05 7.76 13.93
C THR A 290 11.17 6.85 13.08
N LYS A 291 11.77 6.06 12.18
CA LYS A 291 11.06 5.08 11.35
C LYS A 291 10.38 3.99 12.21
N ILE A 292 11.11 3.39 13.15
CA ILE A 292 10.59 2.38 14.08
C ILE A 292 9.39 2.92 14.87
N GLN A 293 9.47 4.15 15.37
CA GLN A 293 8.38 4.78 16.12
C GLN A 293 7.16 5.12 15.25
N ALA A 294 7.35 5.37 13.97
CA ALA A 294 6.27 5.68 13.04
C ALA A 294 5.47 4.42 12.62
N SER A 295 6.11 3.25 12.58
CA SER A 295 5.48 1.97 12.21
C SER A 295 4.60 1.40 13.35
N GLY A 296 4.87 1.76 14.60
CA GLY A 296 4.13 1.28 15.78
C GLY A 296 2.83 2.04 16.08
N LYS A 297 2.44 2.97 15.21
CA LYS A 297 1.19 3.75 15.31
C LYS A 297 0.19 3.30 14.26
#